data_d94cc262acbdade84d2cb5153899c319
#
_entry.id   d94cc262acbdade84d2cb5153899c319
#
_cell.length_a   1.000
_cell.length_b   1.000
_cell.length_c   1.000
_cell.angle_alpha   90.00
_cell.angle_beta   90.00
_cell.angle_gamma   90.00
#
_symmetry.space_group_name_H-M   'P 1'
#
loop_
_entity.id
_entity.type
_entity.pdbx_description
1 polymer ?
#
loop_
_entity_poly.entity_id
_entity_poly.type
_entity_poly.pdbx_seq_one_letter_code
_entity_poly.pdbx_strand_id
1 'polypeptide(L)'
;VVALDWKWLFIYPDLGIATVNEIQFPENTPLNFRITSDAVMNSFFIPALGGQIYAMAGMQTRLHLIANEKAEMEGISANYSGAGFTGMKFKAISTSQEDFNAWVAAVKAAPKQLDQAEYDALTKPSQNNPVALYSAFEPDLFQKIVDKYEGMKPGKPVKHEKKEVAVVEGSDTGSHSTAGAEE
;
A
#
# COMPACT_ATOMS: atom_id res chain seq x y z
N VAL A 1 -7.04 -5.48 -0.08
CA VAL A 1 -5.73 -5.55 -0.74
C VAL A 1 -5.08 -4.19 -0.72
N VAL A 2 -3.83 -4.13 -0.30
CA VAL A 2 -3.04 -2.90 -0.29
C VAL A 2 -1.75 -3.12 -1.08
N ALA A 3 -1.54 -2.31 -2.13
CA ALA A 3 -0.27 -2.26 -2.83
C ALA A 3 0.73 -1.40 -2.05
N LEU A 4 1.92 -1.94 -1.81
CA LEU A 4 3.06 -1.27 -1.20
C LEU A 4 4.24 -1.28 -2.19
N ASP A 5 5.33 -0.57 -1.91
CA ASP A 5 6.57 -0.65 -2.68
C ASP A 5 7.40 -1.87 -2.23
N TRP A 6 7.46 -2.82 -2.89
CA TRP A 6 7.04 -3.64 -4.01
C TRP A 6 6.57 -4.99 -3.47
N LYS A 7 5.47 -4.96 -2.75
CA LYS A 7 4.82 -6.10 -2.11
C LYS A 7 3.31 -5.89 -2.04
N TRP A 8 2.60 -6.97 -1.82
CA TRP A 8 1.15 -6.97 -1.65
C TRP A 8 0.77 -7.36 -0.24
N LEU A 9 0.04 -6.49 0.45
CA LEU A 9 -0.58 -6.77 1.74
C LEU A 9 -2.03 -7.20 1.52
N PHE A 10 -2.42 -8.30 2.12
CA PHE A 10 -3.78 -8.81 2.11
C PHE A 10 -4.35 -8.83 3.52
N ILE A 11 -5.55 -8.29 3.68
CA ILE A 11 -6.27 -8.22 4.94
C ILE A 11 -7.57 -8.98 4.81
N TYR A 12 -7.81 -9.90 5.72
CA TYR A 12 -9.06 -10.66 5.84
C TYR A 12 -9.84 -10.12 7.03
N PRO A 13 -10.69 -9.09 6.87
CA PRO A 13 -11.30 -8.39 8.00
C PRO A 13 -12.21 -9.30 8.82
N ASP A 14 -12.97 -10.18 8.18
CA ASP A 14 -13.89 -11.10 8.86
C ASP A 14 -13.18 -12.22 9.63
N LEU A 15 -11.95 -12.55 9.24
CA LEU A 15 -11.14 -13.59 9.86
C LEU A 15 -10.10 -13.05 10.85
N GLY A 16 -9.86 -11.76 10.84
CA GLY A 16 -8.92 -11.09 11.72
C GLY A 16 -7.44 -11.40 11.43
N ILE A 17 -7.11 -11.81 10.21
CA ILE A 17 -5.75 -12.16 9.78
C ILE A 17 -5.29 -11.28 8.62
N ALA A 18 -3.97 -11.20 8.43
CA ALA A 18 -3.35 -10.54 7.29
C ALA A 18 -2.14 -11.34 6.78
N THR A 19 -1.84 -11.17 5.50
CA THR A 19 -0.72 -11.85 4.84
C THR A 19 0.02 -10.92 3.89
N VAL A 20 1.28 -11.23 3.61
CA VAL A 20 2.08 -10.55 2.58
C VAL A 20 2.42 -11.55 1.48
N ASN A 21 2.18 -11.16 0.23
CA ASN A 21 2.53 -11.88 -0.99
C ASN A 21 1.93 -13.29 -1.13
N GLU A 22 0.91 -13.62 -0.37
CA GLU A 22 0.12 -14.84 -0.54
C GLU A 22 -1.32 -14.62 -0.11
N ILE A 23 -2.26 -15.10 -0.92
CA ILE A 23 -3.66 -15.26 -0.55
C ILE A 23 -4.09 -16.70 -0.77
N GLN A 24 -4.96 -17.17 0.12
CA GLN A 24 -5.68 -18.42 -0.08
C GLN A 24 -7.17 -18.20 0.05
N PHE A 25 -7.95 -18.97 -0.68
CA PHE A 25 -9.40 -18.88 -0.70
C PHE A 25 -10.02 -20.19 -1.17
N PRO A 26 -11.27 -20.49 -0.79
CA PRO A 26 -11.93 -21.70 -1.24
C PRO A 26 -12.28 -21.61 -2.73
N GLU A 27 -12.22 -22.75 -3.43
CA GLU A 27 -12.77 -22.89 -4.77
C GLU A 27 -14.29 -22.65 -4.77
N ASN A 28 -14.86 -22.32 -5.93
CA ASN A 28 -16.29 -22.11 -6.14
C ASN A 28 -16.93 -21.09 -5.18
N THR A 29 -16.12 -20.18 -4.66
CA THR A 29 -16.57 -19.15 -3.73
C THR A 29 -16.32 -17.78 -4.34
N PRO A 30 -17.34 -16.92 -4.44
CA PRO A 30 -17.16 -15.54 -4.90
C PRO A 30 -16.20 -14.77 -4.00
N LEU A 31 -15.20 -14.13 -4.62
CA LEU A 31 -14.25 -13.28 -3.96
C LEU A 31 -14.59 -11.81 -4.22
N ASN A 32 -14.65 -11.03 -3.19
CA ASN A 32 -14.87 -9.61 -3.27
C ASN A 32 -13.64 -8.86 -2.74
N PHE A 33 -12.81 -8.40 -3.66
CA PHE A 33 -11.61 -7.63 -3.34
C PHE A 33 -11.95 -6.15 -3.22
N ARG A 34 -11.51 -5.55 -2.14
CA ARG A 34 -11.43 -4.10 -1.95
C ARG A 34 -9.97 -3.72 -2.02
N ILE A 35 -9.60 -2.83 -2.93
CA ILE A 35 -8.21 -2.62 -3.32
C ILE A 35 -7.86 -1.14 -3.22
N THR A 36 -6.71 -0.86 -2.61
CA THR A 36 -6.09 0.46 -2.55
C THR A 36 -4.57 0.36 -2.66
N SER A 37 -3.90 1.50 -2.62
CA SER A 37 -2.45 1.57 -2.59
C SER A 37 -1.98 2.52 -1.48
N ASP A 38 -0.90 2.18 -0.81
CA ASP A 38 -0.09 3.08 0.04
C ASP A 38 1.27 3.36 -0.62
N ALA A 39 1.28 3.41 -1.94
CA ALA A 39 2.41 3.65 -2.81
C ALA A 39 1.93 4.34 -4.09
N VAL A 40 2.76 4.36 -5.13
CA VAL A 40 2.33 4.77 -6.46
C VAL A 40 1.24 3.84 -7.01
N MET A 41 0.54 4.26 -8.05
CA MET A 41 -0.48 3.45 -8.70
C MET A 41 0.07 2.10 -9.15
N ASN A 42 -0.69 1.04 -8.87
CA ASN A 42 -0.43 -0.34 -9.27
C ASN A 42 -1.66 -0.90 -10.01
N SER A 43 -1.52 -2.06 -10.60
CA SER A 43 -2.64 -2.84 -11.13
C SER A 43 -2.63 -4.22 -10.49
N PHE A 44 -3.68 -4.53 -9.75
CA PHE A 44 -3.90 -5.86 -9.18
C PHE A 44 -4.39 -6.81 -10.25
N PHE A 45 -3.67 -7.89 -10.51
CA PHE A 45 -3.99 -8.81 -11.58
C PHE A 45 -3.65 -10.26 -11.23
N ILE A 46 -4.64 -11.13 -11.38
CA ILE A 46 -4.46 -12.60 -11.35
C ILE A 46 -4.79 -13.13 -12.74
N PRO A 47 -3.78 -13.31 -13.62
CA PRO A 47 -4.01 -13.68 -15.02
C PRO A 47 -4.88 -14.91 -15.22
N ALA A 48 -4.67 -15.95 -14.40
CA ALA A 48 -5.45 -17.18 -14.48
C ALA A 48 -6.96 -16.99 -14.20
N LEU A 49 -7.35 -15.94 -13.50
CA LEU A 49 -8.75 -15.60 -13.22
C LEU A 49 -9.28 -14.47 -14.12
N GLY A 50 -8.41 -13.85 -14.92
CA GLY A 50 -8.79 -12.88 -15.96
C GLY A 50 -9.17 -11.48 -15.44
N GLY A 51 -9.14 -11.25 -14.14
CA GLY A 51 -9.54 -9.97 -13.56
C GLY A 51 -8.35 -9.06 -13.27
N GLN A 52 -8.49 -7.78 -13.65
CA GLN A 52 -7.50 -6.73 -13.40
C GLN A 52 -8.19 -5.43 -13.01
N ILE A 53 -7.63 -4.72 -12.02
CA ILE A 53 -8.11 -3.39 -11.62
C ILE A 53 -6.97 -2.55 -11.04
N TYR A 54 -7.08 -1.23 -11.17
CA TYR A 54 -6.12 -0.30 -10.58
C TYR A 54 -6.20 -0.26 -9.05
N ALA A 55 -5.01 -0.19 -8.42
CA ALA A 55 -4.82 0.12 -7.01
C ALA A 55 -4.23 1.54 -6.91
N MET A 56 -4.99 2.48 -6.35
CA MET A 56 -4.63 3.90 -6.28
C MET A 56 -4.72 4.41 -4.85
N ALA A 57 -3.74 5.22 -4.45
CA ALA A 57 -3.73 5.88 -3.15
C ALA A 57 -4.95 6.80 -2.98
N GLY A 58 -5.60 6.72 -1.81
CA GLY A 58 -6.78 7.51 -1.48
C GLY A 58 -8.08 7.07 -2.15
N MET A 59 -8.04 5.98 -2.93
CA MET A 59 -9.21 5.41 -3.61
C MET A 59 -9.36 3.94 -3.26
N GLN A 60 -10.61 3.49 -3.19
CA GLN A 60 -10.95 2.09 -3.09
C GLN A 60 -11.57 1.63 -4.40
N THR A 61 -10.96 0.64 -5.02
CA THR A 61 -11.54 -0.08 -6.17
C THR A 61 -12.08 -1.44 -5.73
N ARG A 62 -12.91 -2.05 -6.54
CA ARG A 62 -13.52 -3.36 -6.25
C ARG A 62 -13.33 -4.30 -7.44
N LEU A 63 -13.04 -5.55 -7.14
CA LEU A 63 -12.90 -6.62 -8.12
C LEU A 63 -13.57 -7.88 -7.59
N HIS A 64 -14.38 -8.51 -8.44
CA HIS A 64 -15.07 -9.76 -8.13
C HIS A 64 -14.46 -10.86 -8.98
N LEU A 65 -13.99 -11.93 -8.35
CA LEU A 65 -13.42 -13.10 -8.99
C LEU A 65 -13.98 -14.39 -8.37
N ILE A 66 -13.87 -15.47 -9.11
CA ILE A 66 -14.16 -16.81 -8.62
C ILE A 66 -13.18 -17.80 -9.28
N ALA A 67 -12.64 -18.73 -8.49
CA ALA A 67 -11.86 -19.84 -8.98
C ALA A 67 -12.75 -21.11 -8.98
N ASN A 68 -12.92 -21.76 -10.13
CA ASN A 68 -13.81 -22.91 -10.27
C ASN A 68 -13.15 -24.22 -9.89
N GLU A 69 -11.85 -24.23 -9.66
CA GLU A 69 -11.07 -25.42 -9.32
C GLU A 69 -9.92 -25.05 -8.37
N LYS A 70 -9.36 -26.06 -7.72
CA LYS A 70 -8.16 -25.92 -6.91
C LYS A 70 -6.98 -25.63 -7.83
N ALA A 71 -6.20 -24.60 -7.52
CA ALA A 71 -5.03 -24.23 -8.28
C ALA A 71 -4.09 -23.37 -7.44
N GLU A 72 -2.82 -23.42 -7.80
CA GLU A 72 -1.82 -22.42 -7.37
C GLU A 72 -1.55 -21.49 -8.55
N MET A 73 -1.83 -20.20 -8.38
CA MET A 73 -1.77 -19.18 -9.42
C MET A 73 -0.80 -18.09 -9.02
N GLU A 74 -0.23 -17.41 -10.01
CA GLU A 74 0.56 -16.21 -9.79
C GLU A 74 -0.32 -14.96 -9.94
N GLY A 75 -0.20 -14.05 -8.98
CA GLY A 75 -0.68 -12.68 -9.10
C GLY A 75 0.48 -11.72 -9.32
N ILE A 76 0.23 -10.65 -10.03
CA ILE A 76 1.25 -9.65 -10.39
C ILE A 76 0.72 -8.22 -10.24
N SER A 77 1.63 -7.26 -10.20
CA SER A 77 1.31 -5.89 -10.58
C SER A 77 1.50 -5.74 -12.09
N ALA A 78 0.48 -5.29 -12.79
CA ALA A 78 0.50 -5.13 -14.24
C ALA A 78 0.83 -3.69 -14.67
N ASN A 79 1.14 -2.80 -13.73
CA ASN A 79 1.47 -1.40 -13.96
C ASN A 79 2.85 -1.07 -13.38
N TYR A 80 3.75 -0.54 -14.19
CA TYR A 80 5.10 -0.20 -13.75
C TYR A 80 5.10 0.76 -12.54
N SER A 81 5.79 0.39 -11.48
CA SER A 81 5.81 1.10 -10.20
C SER A 81 7.21 1.39 -9.65
N GLY A 82 8.25 1.22 -10.44
CA GLY A 82 9.63 1.50 -10.06
C GLY A 82 10.56 0.29 -10.08
N ALA A 83 11.69 0.38 -9.39
CA ALA A 83 12.79 -0.59 -9.49
C ALA A 83 12.41 -2.03 -9.10
N GLY A 84 11.51 -2.20 -8.14
CA GLY A 84 11.07 -3.52 -7.67
C GLY A 84 9.83 -4.09 -8.36
N PHE A 85 9.34 -3.43 -9.40
CA PHE A 85 8.12 -3.80 -10.10
C PHE A 85 8.10 -5.26 -10.59
N THR A 86 9.18 -5.72 -11.18
CA THR A 86 9.24 -7.08 -11.78
C THR A 86 9.15 -8.20 -10.75
N GLY A 87 9.53 -7.93 -9.50
CA GLY A 87 9.45 -8.86 -8.38
C GLY A 87 8.20 -8.70 -7.53
N MET A 88 7.29 -7.78 -7.86
CA MET A 88 6.06 -7.52 -7.12
C MET A 88 4.98 -8.54 -7.49
N LYS A 89 5.17 -9.76 -7.02
CA LYS A 89 4.34 -10.93 -7.29
C LYS A 89 3.79 -11.50 -6.01
N PHE A 90 2.69 -12.23 -6.11
CA PHE A 90 2.11 -12.97 -5.00
C PHE A 90 1.54 -14.31 -5.46
N LYS A 91 1.37 -15.21 -4.51
CA LYS A 91 0.68 -16.48 -4.74
C LYS A 91 -0.82 -16.33 -4.47
N ALA A 92 -1.63 -16.81 -5.39
CA ALA A 92 -3.09 -16.91 -5.23
C ALA A 92 -3.48 -18.40 -5.30
N ILE A 93 -3.90 -18.95 -4.18
CA ILE A 93 -4.12 -20.40 -4.03
C ILE A 93 -5.60 -20.65 -3.76
N SER A 94 -6.27 -21.32 -4.68
CA SER A 94 -7.62 -21.83 -4.46
C SER A 94 -7.55 -23.25 -3.91
N THR A 95 -8.29 -23.49 -2.84
CA THR A 95 -8.27 -24.74 -2.08
C THR A 95 -9.68 -25.28 -1.84
N SER A 96 -9.78 -26.44 -1.22
CA SER A 96 -11.04 -26.87 -0.62
C SER A 96 -11.40 -25.97 0.57
N GLN A 97 -12.66 -25.97 0.98
CA GLN A 97 -13.08 -25.24 2.20
C GLN A 97 -12.35 -25.76 3.43
N GLU A 98 -12.12 -27.07 3.51
CA GLU A 98 -11.40 -27.70 4.64
C GLU A 98 -9.94 -27.24 4.70
N ASP A 99 -9.23 -27.27 3.58
CA ASP A 99 -7.84 -26.81 3.50
C ASP A 99 -7.72 -25.31 3.77
N PHE A 100 -8.67 -24.51 3.30
CA PHE A 100 -8.74 -23.09 3.63
C PHE A 100 -8.91 -22.85 5.13
N ASN A 101 -9.80 -23.57 5.78
CA ASN A 101 -10.01 -23.47 7.23
C ASN A 101 -8.75 -23.85 8.01
N ALA A 102 -8.04 -24.89 7.56
CA ALA A 102 -6.76 -25.29 8.15
C ALA A 102 -5.68 -24.22 7.96
N TRP A 103 -5.60 -23.61 6.81
CA TRP A 103 -4.68 -22.51 6.55
C TRP A 103 -4.99 -21.29 7.42
N VAL A 104 -6.26 -20.90 7.56
CA VAL A 104 -6.67 -19.80 8.45
C VAL A 104 -6.26 -20.09 9.90
N ALA A 105 -6.44 -21.31 10.38
CA ALA A 105 -6.00 -21.71 11.71
C ALA A 105 -4.48 -21.59 11.88
N ALA A 106 -3.71 -21.96 10.85
CA ALA A 106 -2.25 -21.82 10.86
C ALA A 106 -1.82 -20.35 10.89
N VAL A 107 -2.49 -19.47 10.14
CA VAL A 107 -2.21 -18.02 10.16
C VAL A 107 -2.55 -17.42 11.52
N LYS A 108 -3.67 -17.82 12.14
CA LYS A 108 -4.06 -17.37 13.48
C LYS A 108 -3.07 -17.82 14.57
N ALA A 109 -2.33 -18.90 14.34
CA ALA A 109 -1.27 -19.37 15.21
C ALA A 109 0.10 -18.74 14.94
N ALA A 110 0.23 -17.90 13.92
CA ALA A 110 1.48 -17.22 13.59
C ALA A 110 1.91 -16.27 14.74
N PRO A 111 3.23 -16.18 15.01
CA PRO A 111 3.73 -15.37 16.12
C PRO A 111 3.66 -13.87 15.88
N LYS A 112 3.63 -13.43 14.63
CA LYS A 112 3.63 -12.01 14.26
C LYS A 112 2.22 -11.42 14.23
N GLN A 113 2.12 -10.17 14.66
CA GLN A 113 0.94 -9.35 14.52
C GLN A 113 1.29 -8.11 13.70
N LEU A 114 0.37 -7.68 12.84
CA LEU A 114 0.50 -6.48 12.03
C LEU A 114 -0.01 -5.28 12.84
N ASP A 115 0.76 -4.85 13.82
CA ASP A 115 0.54 -3.60 14.53
C ASP A 115 1.04 -2.40 13.71
N GLN A 116 0.87 -1.20 14.24
CA GLN A 116 1.27 0.03 13.54
C GLN A 116 2.78 0.05 13.24
N ALA A 117 3.62 -0.41 14.17
CA ALA A 117 5.06 -0.42 13.99
C ALA A 117 5.50 -1.39 12.88
N GLU A 118 4.91 -2.58 12.84
CA GLU A 118 5.16 -3.58 11.79
C GLU A 118 4.64 -3.07 10.43
N TYR A 119 3.47 -2.43 10.41
CA TYR A 119 2.95 -1.82 9.19
C TYR A 119 3.87 -0.71 8.67
N ASP A 120 4.35 0.18 9.54
CA ASP A 120 5.28 1.24 9.17
C ASP A 120 6.59 0.67 8.60
N ALA A 121 7.05 -0.47 9.12
CA ALA A 121 8.18 -1.18 8.55
C ALA A 121 7.89 -1.75 7.15
N LEU A 122 6.67 -2.30 6.94
CA LEU A 122 6.25 -2.79 5.63
C LEU A 122 6.15 -1.70 4.57
N THR A 123 5.80 -0.48 4.94
CA THR A 123 5.68 0.64 3.99
C THR A 123 7.03 1.08 3.40
N LYS A 124 8.14 0.70 4.02
CA LYS A 124 9.47 0.99 3.47
C LYS A 124 9.71 0.19 2.21
N PRO A 125 10.24 0.81 1.14
CA PRO A 125 10.55 0.11 -0.10
C PRO A 125 11.43 -1.12 0.11
N SER A 126 11.01 -2.27 -0.41
CA SER A 126 11.77 -3.52 -0.38
C SER A 126 11.31 -4.45 -1.50
N GLN A 127 12.20 -5.32 -1.97
CA GLN A 127 11.98 -6.20 -3.11
C GLN A 127 12.07 -7.67 -2.70
N ASN A 128 11.40 -8.52 -3.48
CA ASN A 128 11.43 -9.98 -3.33
C ASN A 128 11.13 -10.43 -1.89
N ASN A 129 10.14 -9.80 -1.29
CA ASN A 129 9.76 -10.11 0.08
C ASN A 129 9.18 -11.52 0.17
N PRO A 130 9.59 -12.32 1.17
CA PRO A 130 8.99 -13.61 1.42
C PRO A 130 7.53 -13.47 1.87
N VAL A 131 6.77 -14.54 1.79
CA VAL A 131 5.45 -14.63 2.39
C VAL A 131 5.55 -14.37 3.88
N ALA A 132 4.70 -13.48 4.40
CA ALA A 132 4.56 -13.24 5.82
C ALA A 132 3.11 -13.46 6.25
N LEU A 133 2.93 -14.01 7.45
CA LEU A 133 1.63 -14.32 8.02
C LEU A 133 1.46 -13.56 9.34
N TYR A 134 0.30 -12.92 9.50
CA TYR A 134 -0.03 -12.14 10.69
C TYR A 134 -1.31 -12.67 11.32
N SER A 135 -1.24 -13.03 12.59
CA SER A 135 -2.37 -13.56 13.37
C SER A 135 -3.40 -12.49 13.74
N ALA A 136 -3.04 -11.24 13.66
CA ALA A 136 -3.90 -10.07 13.89
C ALA A 136 -3.38 -8.86 13.11
N PHE A 137 -4.19 -7.82 12.98
CA PHE A 137 -3.80 -6.56 12.39
C PHE A 137 -4.41 -5.38 13.14
N GLU A 138 -3.84 -4.19 12.94
CA GLU A 138 -4.34 -2.94 13.52
C GLU A 138 -5.81 -2.70 13.13
N PRO A 139 -6.71 -2.41 14.08
CA PRO A 139 -8.12 -2.14 13.79
C PRO A 139 -8.29 -1.03 12.75
N ASP A 140 -9.21 -1.25 11.80
CA ASP A 140 -9.53 -0.32 10.71
C ASP A 140 -8.34 0.05 9.81
N LEU A 141 -7.32 -0.80 9.73
CA LEU A 141 -6.08 -0.55 9.00
C LEU A 141 -6.35 -0.14 7.53
N PHE A 142 -7.20 -0.89 6.83
CA PHE A 142 -7.51 -0.59 5.42
C PHE A 142 -8.12 0.80 5.25
N GLN A 143 -9.08 1.16 6.09
CA GLN A 143 -9.74 2.47 6.03
C GLN A 143 -8.76 3.59 6.40
N LYS A 144 -7.93 3.39 7.41
CA LYS A 144 -6.86 4.35 7.77
C LYS A 144 -5.90 4.61 6.60
N ILE A 145 -5.57 3.57 5.84
CA ILE A 145 -4.71 3.71 4.64
C ILE A 145 -5.40 4.52 3.56
N VAL A 146 -6.67 4.25 3.29
CA VAL A 146 -7.45 5.04 2.31
C VAL A 146 -7.54 6.50 2.73
N ASP A 147 -7.87 6.76 3.98
CA ASP A 147 -8.09 8.10 4.53
C ASP A 147 -6.80 8.93 4.60
N LYS A 148 -5.65 8.29 4.71
CA LYS A 148 -4.33 8.94 4.69
C LYS A 148 -4.16 9.90 3.51
N TYR A 149 -4.81 9.62 2.39
CA TYR A 149 -4.72 10.40 1.15
C TYR A 149 -5.97 11.22 0.83
N GLU A 150 -6.91 11.39 1.76
CA GLU A 150 -8.15 12.14 1.49
C GLU A 150 -7.92 13.57 1.01
N GLY A 151 -6.89 14.24 1.50
CA GLY A 151 -6.48 15.58 1.08
C GLY A 151 -5.87 15.66 -0.32
N MET A 152 -5.52 14.52 -0.92
CA MET A 152 -4.83 14.43 -2.22
C MET A 152 -5.78 14.06 -3.38
N LYS A 153 -7.10 13.94 -3.11
CA LYS A 153 -8.08 13.63 -4.17
C LYS A 153 -8.09 14.73 -5.22
N PRO A 154 -8.08 14.40 -6.52
CA PRO A 154 -8.18 15.39 -7.59
C PRO A 154 -9.43 16.27 -7.39
N GLY A 155 -9.24 17.58 -7.29
CA GLY A 155 -10.33 18.56 -7.13
C GLY A 155 -10.49 19.20 -5.75
N LYS A 156 -9.74 18.81 -4.74
CA LYS A 156 -9.64 19.60 -3.51
C LYS A 156 -8.39 20.49 -3.57
N PRO A 157 -8.51 21.82 -3.42
CA PRO A 157 -7.35 22.71 -3.39
C PRO A 157 -6.47 22.35 -2.19
N VAL A 158 -5.19 22.12 -2.45
CA VAL A 158 -4.19 21.99 -1.41
C VAL A 158 -4.13 23.31 -0.66
N LYS A 159 -4.49 23.33 0.61
CA LYS A 159 -4.24 24.47 1.47
C LYS A 159 -2.71 24.54 1.67
N HIS A 160 -2.07 25.38 0.88
CA HIS A 160 -0.72 25.79 1.17
C HIS A 160 -0.76 26.64 2.44
N GLU A 161 -0.34 26.12 3.57
CA GLU A 161 0.07 26.95 4.69
C GLU A 161 1.20 27.83 4.20
N LYS A 162 0.90 29.13 4.07
CA LYS A 162 1.92 30.15 3.87
C LYS A 162 2.83 30.12 5.10
N LYS A 163 4.00 29.53 5.00
CA LYS A 163 5.08 29.86 5.90
C LYS A 163 5.45 31.30 5.63
N GLU A 164 5.07 32.20 6.52
CA GLU A 164 5.59 33.57 6.54
C GLU A 164 7.12 33.49 6.67
N VAL A 165 7.79 33.86 5.59
CA VAL A 165 9.23 34.13 5.64
C VAL A 165 9.38 35.42 6.36
N ALA A 166 9.90 35.41 7.59
CA ALA A 166 10.29 36.60 8.32
C ALA A 166 11.37 37.31 7.49
N VAL A 167 11.03 38.47 6.98
CA VAL A 167 11.98 39.39 6.35
C VAL A 167 12.78 40.00 7.50
N VAL A 168 14.06 39.65 7.61
CA VAL A 168 15.00 40.34 8.48
C VAL A 168 15.37 41.63 7.76
N GLU A 169 14.83 42.78 8.26
CA GLU A 169 15.29 44.10 7.86
C GLU A 169 16.72 44.28 8.36
N GLY A 170 17.65 44.32 7.39
CA GLY A 170 19.02 44.73 7.66
C GLY A 170 19.08 46.22 7.87
N SER A 171 19.45 46.64 9.08
CA SER A 171 19.77 48.00 9.41
C SER A 171 21.03 48.46 8.65
N ASP A 172 20.83 49.37 7.71
CA ASP A 172 21.88 50.11 7.04
C ASP A 172 22.29 51.29 7.97
N THR A 173 23.49 51.20 8.53
CA THR A 173 24.13 52.37 9.15
C THR A 173 25.19 52.87 8.20
N GLY A 174 24.83 53.98 7.54
CA GLY A 174 25.75 54.74 6.75
C GLY A 174 26.90 55.33 7.55
N SER A 175 28.06 55.39 6.95
CA SER A 175 29.13 56.30 7.33
C SER A 175 29.71 56.94 6.09
N HIS A 176 29.45 58.23 6.01
CA HIS A 176 30.09 59.17 5.11
C HIS A 176 31.58 59.29 5.45
N SER A 177 32.43 59.30 4.44
CA SER A 177 33.68 60.07 4.53
C SER A 177 34.08 60.57 3.14
N THR A 178 34.08 61.86 3.06
CA THR A 178 34.60 62.70 1.96
C THR A 178 36.12 62.82 2.05
N ALA A 179 36.77 62.88 0.91
CA ALA A 179 37.95 63.66 0.52
C ALA A 179 38.52 63.06 -0.76
N GLY A 180 38.70 63.69 -1.84
CA GLY A 180 39.22 65.02 -2.13
C GLY A 180 40.43 64.90 -3.00
N ALA A 181 40.37 65.52 -4.19
CA ALA A 181 41.39 66.26 -4.94
C ALA A 181 42.48 65.50 -5.70
N GLU A 182 42.53 65.81 -7.00
CA GLU A 182 43.73 66.32 -7.80
C GLU A 182 44.76 65.21 -8.15
N GLU A 183 45.05 65.01 -9.36
CA GLU A 183 45.57 65.67 -10.54
C GLU A 183 45.27 64.85 -11.82
#